data_1099f81282268a041132131ad69b831e
#
_entry.id   1099f81282268a041132131ad69b831e
#
_cell.length_a   1.000
_cell.length_b   1.000
_cell.length_c   1.000
_cell.angle_alpha   90.00
_cell.angle_beta   90.00
_cell.angle_gamma   90.00
#
_symmetry.space_group_name_H-M   'P 1'
#
loop_
_entity.id
_entity.type
_entity.pdbx_description
1 polymer ?
#
loop_
_entity_poly.entity_id
_entity_poly.type
_entity_poly.pdbx_seq_one_letter_code
_entity_poly.pdbx_strand_id
1 'polypeptide(L)'
;MSVPDFLSSSRIAIVGLGLMGGSLALALRGRCQTLLACDLDPETLSLARRMDLVDQISSDPVEILPAADVVILATPLSAILKIISELPSLHPGSTMVLDLGSTKAQVVQALESLPSRFDPLGGHPMCGKETTGLENAEAAIYQGATFVFSALERTSSKAREFAEQLAQTIGAQALWMDPDTHDQWSAATSHLPYLIAAALSTATPSLFSPLVGTGFRSTTRVAATPASIMLDVLSTNRAYILESLNRFRKELDSLEGKLSGGEFHSLNLALNESAEHQRAMAAGSLRRVV
;
A
#
# COMPACT_ATOMS: atom_id res chain seq x y z
N MET A 1 -26.37 -22.97 -5.17
CA MET A 1 -26.43 -22.25 -3.86
C MET A 1 -25.32 -21.23 -3.95
N SER A 2 -25.64 -19.93 -3.89
CA SER A 2 -24.62 -18.89 -3.80
C SER A 2 -23.82 -19.13 -2.52
N VAL A 3 -22.50 -19.18 -2.62
CA VAL A 3 -21.60 -19.18 -1.46
C VAL A 3 -21.99 -17.98 -0.60
N PRO A 4 -22.19 -18.13 0.73
CA PRO A 4 -22.52 -17.01 1.58
C PRO A 4 -21.40 -15.96 1.41
N ASP A 5 -21.78 -14.77 1.02
CA ASP A 5 -20.85 -13.63 0.93
C ASP A 5 -20.41 -13.28 2.34
N PHE A 6 -19.21 -13.77 2.73
CA PHE A 6 -18.67 -13.60 4.06
C PHE A 6 -18.46 -12.11 4.40
N LEU A 7 -18.06 -11.32 3.39
CA LEU A 7 -17.85 -9.88 3.57
C LEU A 7 -19.17 -9.20 3.99
N SER A 8 -20.28 -9.46 3.29
CA SER A 8 -21.57 -8.82 3.55
C SER A 8 -22.15 -9.18 4.93
N SER A 9 -21.79 -10.34 5.46
CA SER A 9 -22.25 -10.84 6.77
C SER A 9 -21.29 -10.52 7.94
N SER A 10 -20.14 -9.87 7.65
CA SER A 10 -19.10 -9.61 8.64
C SER A 10 -19.22 -8.21 9.26
N ARG A 11 -18.84 -8.12 10.54
CA ARG A 11 -18.54 -6.86 11.24
C ARG A 11 -17.07 -6.53 11.00
N ILE A 12 -16.81 -5.45 10.28
CA ILE A 12 -15.46 -5.07 9.85
C ILE A 12 -15.02 -3.85 10.65
N ALA A 13 -13.89 -3.93 11.36
CA ALA A 13 -13.26 -2.81 12.03
C ALA A 13 -12.04 -2.31 11.22
N ILE A 14 -12.02 -1.03 10.88
CA ILE A 14 -10.89 -0.36 10.24
C ILE A 14 -10.15 0.44 11.31
N VAL A 15 -8.86 0.15 11.50
CA VAL A 15 -7.99 0.90 12.41
C VAL A 15 -7.14 1.86 11.60
N GLY A 16 -7.37 3.16 11.79
CA GLY A 16 -6.82 4.26 11.01
C GLY A 16 -7.77 4.71 9.89
N LEU A 17 -8.22 5.96 9.97
CA LEU A 17 -9.10 6.61 8.99
C LEU A 17 -8.37 7.71 8.20
N GLY A 18 -7.09 7.48 7.90
CA GLY A 18 -6.36 8.32 6.93
C GLY A 18 -6.88 8.14 5.50
N LEU A 19 -6.07 8.51 4.51
CA LEU A 19 -6.42 8.37 3.10
C LEU A 19 -6.90 6.95 2.75
N MET A 20 -6.11 5.93 3.09
CA MET A 20 -6.41 4.54 2.68
C MET A 20 -7.57 3.93 3.49
N GLY A 21 -7.53 4.03 4.82
CA GLY A 21 -8.61 3.49 5.67
C GLY A 21 -9.94 4.21 5.46
N GLY A 22 -9.92 5.54 5.32
CA GLY A 22 -11.10 6.33 4.98
C GLY A 22 -11.69 5.98 3.62
N SER A 23 -10.82 5.81 2.60
CA SER A 23 -11.25 5.36 1.26
C SER A 23 -11.86 3.95 1.28
N LEU A 24 -11.28 3.06 2.10
CA LEU A 24 -11.83 1.72 2.28
C LEU A 24 -13.20 1.77 2.99
N ALA A 25 -13.32 2.60 4.02
CA ALA A 25 -14.60 2.80 4.71
C ALA A 25 -15.69 3.32 3.74
N LEU A 26 -15.37 4.29 2.89
CA LEU A 26 -16.27 4.78 1.84
C LEU A 26 -16.68 3.67 0.86
N ALA A 27 -15.74 2.82 0.47
CA ALA A 27 -15.99 1.72 -0.48
C ALA A 27 -16.83 0.59 0.14
N LEU A 28 -16.71 0.36 1.46
CA LEU A 28 -17.41 -0.71 2.19
C LEU A 28 -18.75 -0.28 2.80
N ARG A 29 -19.07 1.01 2.81
CA ARG A 29 -20.31 1.52 3.38
C ARG A 29 -21.54 0.83 2.79
N GLY A 30 -22.34 0.20 3.63
CA GLY A 30 -23.53 -0.57 3.24
C GLY A 30 -23.24 -1.89 2.50
N ARG A 31 -21.97 -2.35 2.53
CA ARG A 31 -21.52 -3.61 1.89
C ARG A 31 -21.18 -4.71 2.88
N CYS A 32 -21.08 -4.41 4.17
CA CYS A 32 -20.86 -5.36 5.26
C CYS A 32 -21.98 -5.26 6.30
N GLN A 33 -22.04 -6.19 7.25
CA GLN A 33 -23.07 -6.19 8.29
C GLN A 33 -22.99 -4.96 9.18
N THR A 34 -21.76 -4.60 9.60
CA THR A 34 -21.50 -3.42 10.44
C THR A 34 -20.08 -2.94 10.12
N LEU A 35 -19.93 -1.66 9.87
CA LEU A 35 -18.65 -1.03 9.66
C LEU A 35 -18.23 -0.24 10.90
N LEU A 36 -17.15 -0.66 11.51
CA LEU A 36 -16.58 -0.09 12.73
C LEU A 36 -15.27 0.62 12.40
N ALA A 37 -14.92 1.65 13.16
CA ALA A 37 -13.60 2.27 12.98
C ALA A 37 -12.99 2.76 14.30
N CYS A 38 -11.65 2.80 14.31
CA CYS A 38 -10.87 3.40 15.37
C CYS A 38 -9.81 4.33 14.76
N ASP A 39 -9.72 5.56 15.29
CA ASP A 39 -8.65 6.50 14.96
C ASP A 39 -8.28 7.33 16.18
N LEU A 40 -7.01 7.69 16.33
CA LEU A 40 -6.53 8.46 17.48
C LEU A 40 -6.74 9.97 17.33
N ASP A 41 -6.90 10.46 16.09
CA ASP A 41 -7.03 11.88 15.82
C ASP A 41 -8.47 12.37 16.02
N PRO A 42 -8.74 13.29 16.96
CA PRO A 42 -10.07 13.81 17.23
C PRO A 42 -10.71 14.53 16.03
N GLU A 43 -9.92 15.17 15.17
CA GLU A 43 -10.40 15.87 13.99
C GLU A 43 -10.88 14.87 12.94
N THR A 44 -10.14 13.81 12.73
CA THR A 44 -10.52 12.67 11.86
C THR A 44 -11.80 12.01 12.36
N LEU A 45 -11.92 11.76 13.68
CA LEU A 45 -13.12 11.20 14.29
C LEU A 45 -14.35 12.11 14.09
N SER A 46 -14.16 13.42 14.29
CA SER A 46 -15.22 14.41 14.08
C SER A 46 -15.66 14.48 12.62
N LEU A 47 -14.71 14.44 11.68
CA LEU A 47 -15.00 14.41 10.24
C LEU A 47 -15.75 13.14 9.84
N ALA A 48 -15.30 11.96 10.30
CA ALA A 48 -15.93 10.69 10.02
C ALA A 48 -17.39 10.64 10.50
N ARG A 49 -17.67 11.21 11.70
CA ARG A 49 -19.05 11.33 12.20
C ARG A 49 -19.92 12.26 11.34
N ARG A 50 -19.37 13.41 10.90
CA ARG A 50 -20.11 14.32 9.99
C ARG A 50 -20.42 13.68 8.64
N MET A 51 -19.52 12.81 8.15
CA MET A 51 -19.69 12.09 6.89
C MET A 51 -20.64 10.88 7.03
N ASP A 52 -21.04 10.52 8.25
CA ASP A 52 -21.75 9.27 8.53
C ASP A 52 -21.01 8.07 7.87
N LEU A 53 -19.68 8.03 8.09
CA LEU A 53 -18.78 7.18 7.34
C LEU A 53 -18.88 5.72 7.75
N VAL A 54 -19.08 5.46 9.04
CA VAL A 54 -19.13 4.14 9.67
C VAL A 54 -20.24 4.09 10.72
N ASP A 55 -20.70 2.89 11.06
CA ASP A 55 -21.79 2.67 12.02
C ASP A 55 -21.37 2.98 13.47
N GLN A 56 -20.10 2.69 13.83
CA GLN A 56 -19.55 3.00 15.16
C GLN A 56 -18.08 3.45 15.02
N ILE A 57 -17.71 4.41 15.87
CA ILE A 57 -16.37 4.99 15.84
C ILE A 57 -15.91 5.40 17.24
N SER A 58 -14.69 5.05 17.62
CA SER A 58 -14.04 5.46 18.87
C SER A 58 -12.56 5.76 18.69
N SER A 59 -11.98 6.50 19.64
CA SER A 59 -10.52 6.61 19.78
C SER A 59 -9.92 5.46 20.56
N ASP A 60 -10.74 4.71 21.31
CA ASP A 60 -10.31 3.56 22.09
C ASP A 60 -10.54 2.26 21.30
N PRO A 61 -9.47 1.54 20.92
CA PRO A 61 -9.60 0.27 20.22
C PRO A 61 -10.32 -0.81 21.05
N VAL A 62 -10.31 -0.70 22.38
CA VAL A 62 -11.03 -1.65 23.28
C VAL A 62 -12.55 -1.57 23.10
N GLU A 63 -13.07 -0.42 22.71
CA GLU A 63 -14.52 -0.25 22.46
C GLU A 63 -14.95 -0.81 21.10
N ILE A 64 -14.02 -0.94 20.14
CA ILE A 64 -14.32 -1.28 18.74
C ILE A 64 -13.91 -2.72 18.40
N LEU A 65 -12.65 -3.09 18.68
CA LEU A 65 -12.09 -4.34 18.17
C LEU A 65 -12.78 -5.59 18.69
N PRO A 66 -13.21 -5.71 19.95
CA PRO A 66 -13.86 -6.93 20.47
C PRO A 66 -15.11 -7.37 19.71
N ALA A 67 -15.77 -6.44 19.00
CA ALA A 67 -16.98 -6.71 18.23
C ALA A 67 -16.69 -7.19 16.80
N ALA A 68 -15.44 -7.09 16.31
CA ALA A 68 -15.09 -7.28 14.90
C ALA A 68 -14.86 -8.76 14.54
N ASP A 69 -15.45 -9.20 13.45
CA ASP A 69 -15.12 -10.48 12.81
C ASP A 69 -13.88 -10.37 11.93
N VAL A 70 -13.61 -9.13 11.43
CA VAL A 70 -12.43 -8.79 10.63
C VAL A 70 -11.86 -7.45 11.13
N VAL A 71 -10.57 -7.41 11.41
CA VAL A 71 -9.80 -6.19 11.73
C VAL A 71 -8.90 -5.84 10.57
N ILE A 72 -9.05 -4.63 10.03
CA ILE A 72 -8.21 -4.12 8.94
C ILE A 72 -7.32 -2.99 9.47
N LEU A 73 -6.00 -3.17 9.39
CA LEU A 73 -5.01 -2.22 9.88
C LEU A 73 -4.59 -1.26 8.75
N ALA A 74 -5.01 -0.01 8.83
CA ALA A 74 -4.81 1.03 7.80
C ALA A 74 -4.04 2.26 8.35
N THR A 75 -3.23 2.07 9.38
CA THR A 75 -2.35 3.07 9.99
C THR A 75 -0.96 3.08 9.34
N PRO A 76 -0.06 4.03 9.66
CA PRO A 76 1.34 3.94 9.30
C PRO A 76 1.98 2.62 9.73
N LEU A 77 3.01 2.18 9.01
CA LEU A 77 3.56 0.83 9.13
C LEU A 77 4.10 0.52 10.53
N SER A 78 4.78 1.48 11.15
CA SER A 78 5.25 1.36 12.55
C SER A 78 4.09 1.16 13.53
N ALA A 79 2.96 1.82 13.32
CA ALA A 79 1.76 1.64 14.11
C ALA A 79 1.09 0.28 13.83
N ILE A 80 1.07 -0.21 12.58
CA ILE A 80 0.60 -1.56 12.22
C ILE A 80 1.35 -2.61 13.05
N LEU A 81 2.69 -2.57 13.05
CA LEU A 81 3.52 -3.52 13.79
C LEU A 81 3.24 -3.46 15.30
N LYS A 82 3.06 -2.26 15.85
CA LYS A 82 2.68 -2.09 17.26
C LYS A 82 1.31 -2.68 17.56
N ILE A 83 0.29 -2.35 16.75
CA ILE A 83 -1.07 -2.84 16.95
C ILE A 83 -1.12 -4.37 16.86
N ILE A 84 -0.41 -5.00 15.91
CA ILE A 84 -0.31 -6.46 15.84
C ILE A 84 0.18 -7.06 17.16
N SER A 85 1.19 -6.46 17.79
CA SER A 85 1.71 -6.96 19.08
C SER A 85 0.74 -6.79 20.26
N GLU A 86 -0.11 -5.76 20.20
CA GLU A 86 -1.11 -5.45 21.22
C GLU A 86 -2.46 -6.15 20.99
N LEU A 87 -2.73 -6.59 19.76
CA LEU A 87 -4.00 -7.17 19.33
C LEU A 87 -4.50 -8.33 20.20
N PRO A 88 -3.63 -9.22 20.72
CA PRO A 88 -4.05 -10.29 21.63
C PRO A 88 -4.71 -9.80 22.93
N SER A 89 -4.36 -8.61 23.40
CA SER A 89 -5.00 -7.97 24.56
C SER A 89 -6.21 -7.13 24.21
N LEU A 90 -6.27 -6.62 22.99
CA LEU A 90 -7.35 -5.77 22.50
C LEU A 90 -8.55 -6.55 21.99
N HIS A 91 -8.35 -7.77 21.49
CA HIS A 91 -9.41 -8.62 20.94
C HIS A 91 -9.42 -9.98 21.65
N PRO A 92 -10.41 -10.26 22.54
CA PRO A 92 -10.43 -11.47 23.35
C PRO A 92 -10.81 -12.73 22.56
N GLY A 93 -11.54 -12.58 21.47
CA GLY A 93 -12.10 -13.67 20.66
C GLY A 93 -11.22 -14.05 19.47
N SER A 94 -11.84 -14.71 18.51
CA SER A 94 -11.24 -15.05 17.20
C SER A 94 -11.62 -13.99 16.18
N THR A 95 -10.66 -13.54 15.38
CA THR A 95 -10.90 -12.56 14.32
C THR A 95 -9.91 -12.75 13.17
N MET A 96 -10.32 -12.38 11.97
CA MET A 96 -9.41 -12.24 10.84
C MET A 96 -8.67 -10.91 10.96
N VAL A 97 -7.39 -10.89 10.56
CA VAL A 97 -6.55 -9.68 10.60
C VAL A 97 -5.94 -9.45 9.22
N LEU A 98 -6.26 -8.31 8.62
CA LEU A 98 -5.70 -7.86 7.35
C LEU A 98 -4.96 -6.53 7.58
N ASP A 99 -3.78 -6.34 7.00
CA ASP A 99 -3.12 -5.03 6.98
C ASP A 99 -3.18 -4.38 5.58
N LEU A 100 -2.95 -3.07 5.52
CA LEU A 100 -2.82 -2.30 4.28
C LEU A 100 -1.43 -1.68 4.12
N GLY A 101 -0.45 -2.15 4.84
CA GLY A 101 0.91 -1.59 4.86
C GLY A 101 1.63 -1.71 3.52
N SER A 102 2.56 -0.78 3.28
CA SER A 102 3.29 -0.69 2.01
C SER A 102 4.44 -1.70 1.88
N THR A 103 4.85 -2.39 2.96
CA THR A 103 5.82 -3.49 2.94
C THR A 103 5.25 -4.71 3.64
N LYS A 104 5.67 -5.92 3.23
CA LYS A 104 5.02 -7.15 3.68
C LYS A 104 5.90 -8.04 4.54
N ALA A 105 7.21 -8.14 4.30
CA ALA A 105 8.05 -9.12 4.99
C ALA A 105 7.98 -8.98 6.53
N GLN A 106 8.19 -7.78 7.07
CA GLN A 106 8.12 -7.56 8.51
C GLN A 106 6.70 -7.66 9.07
N VAL A 107 5.69 -7.22 8.32
CA VAL A 107 4.29 -7.29 8.74
C VAL A 107 3.82 -8.74 8.81
N VAL A 108 4.10 -9.54 7.78
CA VAL A 108 3.75 -10.97 7.75
C VAL A 108 4.45 -11.73 8.88
N GLN A 109 5.74 -11.44 9.14
CA GLN A 109 6.46 -12.00 10.28
C GLN A 109 5.80 -11.64 11.62
N ALA A 110 5.35 -10.39 11.78
CA ALA A 110 4.61 -9.97 12.98
C ALA A 110 3.25 -10.67 13.09
N LEU A 111 2.51 -10.77 11.98
CA LEU A 111 1.22 -11.48 11.92
C LEU A 111 1.37 -12.97 12.25
N GLU A 112 2.48 -13.61 11.88
CA GLU A 112 2.75 -15.01 12.19
C GLU A 112 2.87 -15.25 13.69
N SER A 113 3.34 -14.28 14.45
CA SER A 113 3.47 -14.35 15.93
C SER A 113 2.14 -14.29 16.69
N LEU A 114 1.04 -13.93 16.03
CA LEU A 114 -0.28 -13.86 16.65
C LEU A 114 -0.76 -15.26 17.12
N PRO A 115 -1.44 -15.37 18.27
CA PRO A 115 -2.08 -16.61 18.71
C PRO A 115 -2.99 -17.23 17.64
N SER A 116 -3.18 -18.57 17.69
CA SER A 116 -3.93 -19.34 16.68
C SER A 116 -5.40 -18.95 16.51
N ARG A 117 -5.97 -18.19 17.45
CA ARG A 117 -7.33 -17.65 17.33
C ARG A 117 -7.45 -16.51 16.31
N PHE A 118 -6.33 -15.94 15.88
CA PHE A 118 -6.29 -14.95 14.81
C PHE A 118 -6.02 -15.60 13.46
N ASP A 119 -6.76 -15.20 12.44
CA ASP A 119 -6.59 -15.65 11.05
C ASP A 119 -5.92 -14.52 10.24
N PRO A 120 -4.58 -14.53 10.12
CA PRO A 120 -3.85 -13.40 9.58
C PRO A 120 -3.70 -13.47 8.06
N LEU A 121 -3.69 -12.29 7.45
CA LEU A 121 -3.44 -12.09 6.02
C LEU A 121 -2.71 -10.76 5.82
N GLY A 122 -1.61 -10.76 5.07
CA GLY A 122 -0.96 -9.54 4.62
C GLY A 122 -1.67 -8.95 3.42
N GLY A 123 -1.75 -7.61 3.34
CA GLY A 123 -2.33 -6.92 2.21
C GLY A 123 -1.60 -5.61 1.88
N HIS A 124 -1.60 -5.22 0.60
CA HIS A 124 -1.11 -3.93 0.13
C HIS A 124 -1.86 -3.49 -1.12
N PRO A 125 -2.76 -2.52 -1.06
CA PRO A 125 -3.36 -1.92 -2.23
C PRO A 125 -2.33 -1.02 -2.93
N MET A 126 -1.98 -1.36 -4.19
CA MET A 126 -0.98 -0.63 -5.00
C MET A 126 -1.59 0.66 -5.57
N CYS A 127 -2.06 1.53 -4.70
CA CYS A 127 -2.66 2.82 -5.03
C CYS A 127 -2.42 3.82 -3.89
N GLY A 128 -2.64 5.10 -4.16
CA GLY A 128 -2.44 6.18 -3.19
C GLY A 128 -2.38 7.53 -3.87
N LYS A 129 -2.20 8.56 -3.05
CA LYS A 129 -1.97 9.96 -3.47
C LYS A 129 -0.82 10.53 -2.66
N GLU A 130 -0.30 11.66 -3.09
CA GLU A 130 0.70 12.41 -2.33
C GLU A 130 0.10 13.18 -1.14
N THR A 131 -1.24 13.21 -1.04
CA THR A 131 -2.00 13.79 0.07
C THR A 131 -2.33 12.73 1.11
N THR A 132 -2.57 13.16 2.34
CA THR A 132 -2.95 12.33 3.49
C THR A 132 -4.26 12.81 4.09
N GLY A 133 -4.78 12.07 5.07
CA GLY A 133 -5.97 12.46 5.82
C GLY A 133 -7.29 11.97 5.22
N LEU A 134 -8.31 11.94 6.05
CA LEU A 134 -9.66 11.51 5.69
C LEU A 134 -10.33 12.45 4.68
N GLU A 135 -10.00 13.72 4.72
CA GLU A 135 -10.51 14.76 3.80
C GLU A 135 -10.14 14.50 2.33
N ASN A 136 -9.08 13.72 2.08
CA ASN A 136 -8.64 13.33 0.75
C ASN A 136 -9.09 11.92 0.34
N ALA A 137 -9.85 11.24 1.21
CA ALA A 137 -10.30 9.89 0.97
C ALA A 137 -11.39 9.84 -0.13
N GLU A 138 -11.29 8.82 -0.97
CA GLU A 138 -12.27 8.55 -2.03
C GLU A 138 -12.35 7.04 -2.32
N ALA A 139 -13.55 6.48 -2.41
CA ALA A 139 -13.73 5.05 -2.71
C ALA A 139 -13.10 4.64 -4.05
N ALA A 140 -13.06 5.56 -5.01
CA ALA A 140 -12.55 5.31 -6.35
C ALA A 140 -11.04 5.05 -6.42
N ILE A 141 -10.28 5.33 -5.34
CA ILE A 141 -8.83 5.12 -5.31
C ILE A 141 -8.44 3.66 -5.57
N TYR A 142 -9.32 2.71 -5.23
CA TYR A 142 -9.12 1.28 -5.41
C TYR A 142 -9.51 0.75 -6.80
N GLN A 143 -10.28 1.53 -7.58
CA GLN A 143 -10.83 1.07 -8.85
C GLN A 143 -9.73 0.74 -9.86
N GLY A 144 -9.67 -0.52 -10.30
CA GLY A 144 -8.66 -1.02 -11.23
C GLY A 144 -7.26 -1.18 -10.64
N ALA A 145 -7.04 -0.81 -9.38
CA ALA A 145 -5.74 -0.97 -8.73
C ALA A 145 -5.45 -2.45 -8.41
N THR A 146 -4.19 -2.83 -8.45
CA THR A 146 -3.75 -4.13 -7.92
C THR A 146 -3.81 -4.10 -6.39
N PHE A 147 -4.44 -5.11 -5.79
CA PHE A 147 -4.37 -5.34 -4.36
C PHE A 147 -3.57 -6.61 -4.12
N VAL A 148 -2.35 -6.47 -3.64
CA VAL A 148 -1.50 -7.61 -3.32
C VAL A 148 -1.94 -8.21 -1.99
N PHE A 149 -2.07 -9.55 -1.98
CA PHE A 149 -2.30 -10.34 -0.76
C PHE A 149 -1.14 -11.30 -0.54
N SER A 150 -0.66 -11.36 0.70
CA SER A 150 0.42 -12.26 1.14
C SER A 150 -0.12 -13.17 2.22
N ALA A 151 -0.39 -14.42 1.86
CA ALA A 151 -0.90 -15.42 2.78
C ALA A 151 0.23 -16.07 3.59
N LEU A 152 -0.04 -16.34 4.86
CA LEU A 152 0.76 -17.19 5.72
C LEU A 152 0.36 -18.67 5.53
N GLU A 153 1.17 -19.61 6.01
CA GLU A 153 0.80 -21.05 5.98
C GLU A 153 -0.56 -21.30 6.66
N ARG A 154 -0.81 -20.62 7.77
CA ARG A 154 -2.03 -20.75 8.56
C ARG A 154 -3.20 -19.87 8.12
N THR A 155 -3.03 -19.05 7.08
CA THR A 155 -4.14 -18.27 6.51
C THR A 155 -5.21 -19.21 5.97
N SER A 156 -6.41 -19.14 6.54
CA SER A 156 -7.51 -20.04 6.20
C SER A 156 -8.05 -19.81 4.78
N SER A 157 -8.78 -20.78 4.26
CA SER A 157 -9.53 -20.61 3.01
C SER A 157 -10.57 -19.49 3.11
N LYS A 158 -11.15 -19.30 4.31
CA LYS A 158 -12.10 -18.22 4.60
C LYS A 158 -11.47 -16.83 4.47
N ALA A 159 -10.22 -16.66 4.96
CA ALA A 159 -9.49 -15.40 4.82
C ALA A 159 -9.11 -15.12 3.35
N ARG A 160 -8.75 -16.16 2.60
CA ARG A 160 -8.48 -16.03 1.16
C ARG A 160 -9.73 -15.64 0.37
N GLU A 161 -10.87 -16.25 0.69
CA GLU A 161 -12.14 -15.92 0.07
C GLU A 161 -12.57 -14.48 0.41
N PHE A 162 -12.42 -14.06 1.67
CA PHE A 162 -12.66 -12.67 2.07
C PHE A 162 -11.79 -11.68 1.27
N ALA A 163 -10.52 -11.97 1.06
CA ALA A 163 -9.62 -11.12 0.27
C ALA A 163 -10.10 -10.93 -1.17
N GLU A 164 -10.54 -12.01 -1.82
CA GLU A 164 -11.11 -11.94 -3.18
C GLU A 164 -12.41 -11.14 -3.20
N GLN A 165 -13.31 -11.37 -2.25
CA GLN A 165 -14.56 -10.63 -2.12
C GLN A 165 -14.31 -9.14 -1.84
N LEU A 166 -13.34 -8.84 -0.98
CA LEU A 166 -12.92 -7.46 -0.69
C LEU A 166 -12.42 -6.76 -1.96
N ALA A 167 -11.46 -7.36 -2.65
CA ALA A 167 -10.91 -6.81 -3.89
C ALA A 167 -12.02 -6.56 -4.93
N GLN A 168 -12.89 -7.55 -5.15
CA GLN A 168 -14.03 -7.41 -6.07
C GLN A 168 -14.98 -6.29 -5.65
N THR A 169 -15.32 -6.20 -4.36
CA THR A 169 -16.26 -5.21 -3.82
C THR A 169 -15.78 -3.77 -4.00
N ILE A 170 -14.47 -3.54 -3.82
CA ILE A 170 -13.87 -2.21 -3.98
C ILE A 170 -13.39 -1.94 -5.41
N GLY A 171 -13.58 -2.89 -6.35
CA GLY A 171 -13.18 -2.76 -7.75
C GLY A 171 -11.68 -2.90 -8.01
N ALA A 172 -10.93 -3.50 -7.08
CA ALA A 172 -9.51 -3.80 -7.21
C ALA A 172 -9.29 -5.17 -7.87
N GLN A 173 -8.04 -5.43 -8.29
CA GLN A 173 -7.60 -6.71 -8.84
C GLN A 173 -6.72 -7.43 -7.84
N ALA A 174 -7.18 -8.57 -7.32
CA ALA A 174 -6.41 -9.38 -6.38
C ALA A 174 -5.17 -9.99 -7.07
N LEU A 175 -4.01 -9.87 -6.40
CA LEU A 175 -2.75 -10.50 -6.80
C LEU A 175 -2.13 -11.18 -5.58
N TRP A 176 -1.97 -12.51 -5.63
CA TRP A 176 -1.34 -13.27 -4.57
C TRP A 176 0.18 -13.33 -4.78
N MET A 177 0.93 -12.99 -3.74
CA MET A 177 2.39 -12.93 -3.82
C MET A 177 3.00 -13.24 -2.45
N ASP A 178 4.17 -13.87 -2.42
CA ASP A 178 4.93 -13.99 -1.17
C ASP A 178 5.50 -12.63 -0.72
N PRO A 179 5.70 -12.44 0.60
CA PRO A 179 6.05 -11.14 1.15
C PRO A 179 7.43 -10.63 0.68
N ASP A 180 8.41 -11.51 0.46
CA ASP A 180 9.75 -11.11 0.02
C ASP A 180 9.75 -10.66 -1.44
N THR A 181 9.08 -11.41 -2.32
CA THR A 181 8.87 -11.02 -3.73
C THR A 181 8.13 -9.68 -3.81
N HIS A 182 7.08 -9.50 -2.98
CA HIS A 182 6.37 -8.22 -2.90
C HIS A 182 7.33 -7.08 -2.57
N ASP A 183 8.13 -7.22 -1.51
CA ASP A 183 9.01 -6.15 -1.04
C ASP A 183 10.14 -5.88 -2.03
N GLN A 184 10.66 -6.90 -2.70
CA GLN A 184 11.64 -6.75 -3.77
C GLN A 184 11.07 -5.99 -4.98
N TRP A 185 9.85 -6.31 -5.42
CA TRP A 185 9.22 -5.64 -6.56
C TRP A 185 8.81 -4.21 -6.20
N SER A 186 8.26 -4.00 -5.02
CA SER A 186 7.88 -2.67 -4.52
C SER A 186 9.10 -1.76 -4.36
N ALA A 187 10.26 -2.31 -3.98
CA ALA A 187 11.51 -1.56 -3.92
C ALA A 187 11.87 -0.96 -5.28
N ALA A 188 11.72 -1.73 -6.37
CA ALA A 188 12.06 -1.29 -7.72
C ALA A 188 11.00 -0.39 -8.36
N THR A 189 9.70 -0.66 -8.11
CA THR A 189 8.59 -0.02 -8.83
C THR A 189 7.95 1.15 -8.08
N SER A 190 8.23 1.31 -6.79
CA SER A 190 7.65 2.36 -5.93
C SER A 190 8.71 3.10 -5.12
N HIS A 191 9.51 2.39 -4.32
CA HIS A 191 10.40 3.04 -3.35
C HIS A 191 11.61 3.70 -4.00
N LEU A 192 12.23 3.05 -4.98
CA LEU A 192 13.30 3.64 -5.77
C LEU A 192 12.83 4.87 -6.59
N PRO A 193 11.70 4.83 -7.31
CA PRO A 193 11.12 6.02 -7.94
C PRO A 193 10.96 7.22 -7.01
N TYR A 194 10.52 7.00 -5.76
CA TYR A 194 10.46 8.06 -4.75
C TYR A 194 11.83 8.69 -4.47
N LEU A 195 12.86 7.87 -4.24
CA LEU A 195 14.22 8.36 -3.97
C LEU A 195 14.81 9.10 -5.18
N ILE A 196 14.54 8.61 -6.39
CA ILE A 196 14.97 9.28 -7.63
C ILE A 196 14.28 10.63 -7.77
N ALA A 197 12.97 10.69 -7.55
CA ALA A 197 12.19 11.92 -7.60
C ALA A 197 12.70 12.96 -6.58
N ALA A 198 12.99 12.51 -5.35
CA ALA A 198 13.53 13.36 -4.30
C ALA A 198 14.94 13.89 -4.68
N ALA A 199 15.83 13.01 -5.16
CA ALA A 199 17.16 13.38 -5.60
C ALA A 199 17.13 14.36 -6.78
N LEU A 200 16.29 14.10 -7.79
CA LEU A 200 16.11 14.99 -8.95
C LEU A 200 15.60 16.38 -8.53
N SER A 201 14.60 16.41 -7.63
CA SER A 201 14.07 17.68 -7.11
C SER A 201 15.13 18.49 -6.38
N THR A 202 15.96 17.85 -5.55
CA THR A 202 17.02 18.50 -4.79
C THR A 202 18.19 18.93 -5.68
N ALA A 203 18.54 18.13 -6.70
CA ALA A 203 19.63 18.43 -7.64
C ALA A 203 19.30 19.58 -8.60
N THR A 204 18.02 19.93 -8.77
CA THR A 204 17.58 20.98 -9.69
C THR A 204 17.50 22.33 -8.96
N PRO A 205 18.34 23.32 -9.32
CA PRO A 205 18.30 24.64 -8.69
C PRO A 205 16.93 25.31 -8.83
N SER A 206 16.41 25.90 -7.76
CA SER A 206 15.10 26.58 -7.74
C SER A 206 15.00 27.74 -8.76
N LEU A 207 16.13 28.34 -9.11
CA LEU A 207 16.22 29.38 -10.15
C LEU A 207 15.72 28.88 -11.53
N PHE A 208 15.74 27.56 -11.77
CA PHE A 208 15.28 26.98 -13.05
C PHE A 208 13.77 26.78 -13.10
N SER A 209 13.02 27.17 -12.07
CA SER A 209 11.57 27.01 -11.96
C SER A 209 10.77 27.52 -13.19
N PRO A 210 11.17 28.62 -13.90
CA PRO A 210 10.46 29.07 -15.10
C PRO A 210 10.47 28.06 -16.27
N LEU A 211 11.43 27.11 -16.27
CA LEU A 211 11.56 26.08 -17.30
C LEU A 211 10.96 24.71 -16.88
N VAL A 212 10.35 24.64 -15.69
CA VAL A 212 9.74 23.40 -15.18
C VAL A 212 8.48 23.05 -15.99
N GLY A 213 8.63 22.12 -16.93
CA GLY A 213 7.56 21.58 -17.76
C GLY A 213 6.87 20.35 -17.15
N THR A 214 5.95 19.76 -17.93
CA THR A 214 5.15 18.59 -17.53
C THR A 214 6.02 17.35 -17.24
N GLY A 215 7.09 17.13 -18.02
CA GLY A 215 8.02 16.02 -17.84
C GLY A 215 8.67 16.05 -16.47
N PHE A 216 9.25 17.19 -16.05
CA PHE A 216 9.86 17.34 -14.74
C PHE A 216 8.82 17.13 -13.62
N ARG A 217 7.63 17.76 -13.75
CA ARG A 217 6.55 17.64 -12.75
C ARG A 217 6.09 16.20 -12.57
N SER A 218 5.87 15.46 -13.66
CA SER A 218 5.43 14.07 -13.59
C SER A 218 6.51 13.16 -12.98
N THR A 219 7.79 13.37 -13.32
CA THR A 219 8.90 12.58 -12.78
C THR A 219 9.15 12.85 -11.30
N THR A 220 8.95 14.09 -10.83
CA THR A 220 9.21 14.48 -9.44
C THR A 220 7.96 14.47 -8.55
N ARG A 221 6.79 14.20 -9.09
CA ARG A 221 5.49 14.27 -8.39
C ARG A 221 5.51 13.53 -7.05
N VAL A 222 6.01 12.30 -7.04
CA VAL A 222 6.01 11.46 -5.83
C VAL A 222 6.94 11.96 -4.72
N ALA A 223 7.89 12.86 -5.02
CA ALA A 223 8.73 13.49 -4.00
C ALA A 223 7.93 14.36 -3.01
N ALA A 224 6.69 14.74 -3.36
CA ALA A 224 5.79 15.48 -2.48
C ALA A 224 5.15 14.59 -1.38
N THR A 225 5.28 13.27 -1.46
CA THR A 225 4.78 12.37 -0.41
C THR A 225 5.46 12.69 0.94
N PRO A 226 4.69 12.80 2.03
CA PRO A 226 5.26 13.12 3.34
C PRO A 226 6.38 12.17 3.76
N ALA A 227 7.51 12.73 4.17
CA ALA A 227 8.69 11.95 4.55
C ALA A 227 8.39 10.98 5.71
N SER A 228 7.49 11.33 6.63
CA SER A 228 7.09 10.47 7.76
C SER A 228 6.53 9.12 7.30
N ILE A 229 5.76 9.10 6.21
CA ILE A 229 5.23 7.84 5.62
C ILE A 229 6.36 7.06 4.97
N MET A 230 7.18 7.75 4.18
CA MET A 230 8.24 7.09 3.42
C MET A 230 9.38 6.57 4.29
N LEU A 231 9.68 7.21 5.42
CA LEU A 231 10.71 6.72 6.36
C LEU A 231 10.38 5.33 6.89
N ASP A 232 9.13 5.05 7.26
CA ASP A 232 8.68 3.71 7.66
C ASP A 232 8.92 2.69 6.54
N VAL A 233 8.53 3.02 5.30
CA VAL A 233 8.71 2.17 4.11
C VAL A 233 10.19 1.93 3.83
N LEU A 234 11.00 3.00 3.84
CA LEU A 234 12.44 2.91 3.56
C LEU A 234 13.19 2.10 4.62
N SER A 235 12.78 2.19 5.88
CA SER A 235 13.41 1.45 6.98
C SER A 235 13.08 -0.05 6.93
N THR A 236 11.85 -0.41 6.64
CA THR A 236 11.37 -1.79 6.65
C THR A 236 11.75 -2.57 5.38
N ASN A 237 12.04 -1.87 4.26
CA ASN A 237 12.44 -2.49 2.99
C ASN A 237 13.87 -2.10 2.55
N ARG A 238 14.72 -1.73 3.49
CA ARG A 238 16.04 -1.13 3.25
C ARG A 238 16.93 -1.97 2.32
N ALA A 239 16.97 -3.29 2.52
CA ALA A 239 17.88 -4.17 1.77
C ALA A 239 17.56 -4.17 0.27
N TYR A 240 16.32 -4.43 -0.12
CA TYR A 240 15.88 -4.45 -1.52
C TYR A 240 15.93 -3.06 -2.17
N ILE A 241 15.71 -1.99 -1.38
CA ILE A 241 15.85 -0.61 -1.89
C ILE A 241 17.30 -0.30 -2.23
N LEU A 242 18.27 -0.67 -1.38
CA LEU A 242 19.70 -0.48 -1.65
C LEU A 242 20.16 -1.29 -2.86
N GLU A 243 19.66 -2.50 -3.03
CA GLU A 243 19.94 -3.32 -4.21
C GLU A 243 19.39 -2.65 -5.49
N SER A 244 18.14 -2.19 -5.46
CA SER A 244 17.50 -1.50 -6.58
C SER A 244 18.20 -0.19 -6.92
N LEU A 245 18.63 0.58 -5.91
CA LEU A 245 19.41 1.80 -6.10
C LEU A 245 20.78 1.52 -6.74
N ASN A 246 21.41 0.40 -6.37
CA ASN A 246 22.69 -0.01 -6.95
C ASN A 246 22.55 -0.38 -8.44
N ARG A 247 21.48 -1.09 -8.81
CA ARG A 247 21.15 -1.38 -10.21
C ARG A 247 20.92 -0.09 -10.99
N PHE A 248 20.10 0.82 -10.45
CA PHE A 248 19.82 2.12 -11.08
C PHE A 248 21.10 2.95 -11.31
N ARG A 249 22.01 3.01 -10.33
CA ARG A 249 23.29 3.72 -10.48
C ARG A 249 24.11 3.18 -11.63
N LYS A 250 24.22 1.86 -11.78
CA LYS A 250 24.96 1.23 -12.88
C LYS A 250 24.40 1.62 -14.25
N GLU A 251 23.07 1.66 -14.38
CA GLU A 251 22.44 2.10 -15.64
C GLU A 251 22.70 3.59 -15.90
N LEU A 252 22.63 4.42 -14.87
CA LEU A 252 22.92 5.85 -14.98
C LEU A 252 24.39 6.08 -15.38
N ASP A 253 25.32 5.40 -14.73
CA ASP A 253 26.77 5.46 -15.04
C ASP A 253 27.04 5.03 -16.50
N SER A 254 26.32 3.99 -16.97
CA SER A 254 26.42 3.52 -18.36
C SER A 254 25.96 4.58 -19.37
N LEU A 255 24.84 5.25 -19.09
CA LEU A 255 24.33 6.34 -19.93
C LEU A 255 25.28 7.56 -19.90
N GLU A 256 25.78 7.93 -18.72
CA GLU A 256 26.77 9.01 -18.56
C GLU A 256 28.05 8.71 -19.32
N GLY A 257 28.57 7.48 -19.23
CA GLY A 257 29.76 7.07 -19.96
C GLY A 257 29.62 7.21 -21.47
N LYS A 258 28.50 6.74 -22.05
CA LYS A 258 28.20 6.88 -23.48
C LYS A 258 28.08 8.35 -23.91
N LEU A 259 27.44 9.16 -23.09
CA LEU A 259 27.24 10.60 -23.34
C LEU A 259 28.58 11.34 -23.30
N SER A 260 29.39 11.13 -22.26
CA SER A 260 30.71 11.79 -22.10
C SER A 260 31.74 11.34 -23.13
N GLY A 261 31.66 10.08 -23.57
CA GLY A 261 32.49 9.54 -24.63
C GLY A 261 32.06 9.95 -26.05
N GLY A 262 30.93 10.64 -26.22
CA GLY A 262 30.38 11.00 -27.52
C GLY A 262 29.87 9.79 -28.33
N GLU A 263 29.58 8.68 -27.65
CA GLU A 263 29.16 7.41 -28.28
C GLU A 263 27.67 7.43 -28.64
N PHE A 264 27.23 8.42 -29.45
CA PHE A 264 25.81 8.66 -29.72
C PHE A 264 25.11 7.49 -30.42
N HIS A 265 25.80 6.64 -31.17
CA HIS A 265 25.20 5.44 -31.73
C HIS A 265 24.83 4.43 -30.63
N SER A 266 25.77 4.13 -29.72
CA SER A 266 25.53 3.24 -28.58
C SER A 266 24.47 3.81 -27.61
N LEU A 267 24.48 5.13 -27.41
CA LEU A 267 23.48 5.81 -26.60
C LEU A 267 22.08 5.69 -27.22
N ASN A 268 21.96 5.89 -28.54
CA ASN A 268 20.68 5.73 -29.26
C ASN A 268 20.10 4.32 -29.11
N LEU A 269 20.93 3.29 -29.22
CA LEU A 269 20.49 1.91 -29.03
C LEU A 269 19.95 1.68 -27.61
N ALA A 270 20.69 2.13 -26.58
CA ALA A 270 20.28 2.01 -25.18
C ALA A 270 18.96 2.75 -24.89
N LEU A 271 18.76 3.95 -25.45
CA LEU A 271 17.51 4.71 -25.28
C LEU A 271 16.33 4.06 -25.99
N ASN A 272 16.53 3.44 -27.16
CA ASN A 272 15.48 2.69 -27.84
C ASN A 272 15.09 1.42 -27.06
N GLU A 273 16.05 0.69 -26.52
CA GLU A 273 15.80 -0.47 -25.66
C GLU A 273 14.99 -0.06 -24.41
N SER A 274 15.37 1.05 -23.77
CA SER A 274 14.62 1.62 -22.63
C SER A 274 13.18 1.95 -23.00
N ALA A 275 12.95 2.56 -24.17
CA ALA A 275 11.60 2.89 -24.64
C ALA A 275 10.76 1.65 -24.94
N GLU A 276 11.36 0.58 -25.47
CA GLU A 276 10.68 -0.70 -25.70
C GLU A 276 10.33 -1.37 -24.38
N HIS A 277 11.25 -1.39 -23.43
CA HIS A 277 11.02 -1.92 -22.09
C HIS A 277 9.86 -1.19 -21.37
N GLN A 278 9.85 0.14 -21.40
CA GLN A 278 8.77 0.95 -20.83
C GLN A 278 7.40 0.61 -21.46
N ARG A 279 7.34 0.48 -22.81
CA ARG A 279 6.09 0.12 -23.50
C ARG A 279 5.61 -1.28 -23.11
N ALA A 280 6.51 -2.25 -22.97
CA ALA A 280 6.16 -3.60 -22.54
C ALA A 280 5.61 -3.63 -21.11
N MET A 281 6.22 -2.87 -20.19
CA MET A 281 5.72 -2.74 -18.81
C MET A 281 4.35 -2.04 -18.76
N ALA A 282 4.17 -0.95 -19.51
CA ALA A 282 2.94 -0.18 -19.54
C ALA A 282 1.76 -0.94 -20.19
N ALA A 283 2.04 -1.82 -21.14
CA ALA A 283 1.03 -2.63 -21.80
C ALA A 283 0.40 -3.70 -20.89
N GLY A 284 0.88 -3.82 -19.65
CA GLY A 284 0.33 -4.78 -18.67
C GLY A 284 0.37 -6.22 -19.17
N SER A 285 1.38 -6.59 -19.97
CA SER A 285 1.61 -7.98 -20.34
C SER A 285 2.11 -8.76 -19.12
N LEU A 286 1.29 -8.80 -18.09
CA LEU A 286 1.37 -9.73 -16.99
C LEU A 286 1.24 -11.14 -17.61
N ARG A 287 2.34 -11.71 -18.07
CA ARG A 287 2.45 -13.16 -18.06
C ARG A 287 2.24 -13.54 -16.60
N ARG A 288 1.09 -14.18 -16.33
CA ARG A 288 0.80 -14.80 -15.04
C ARG A 288 2.07 -15.60 -14.69
N VAL A 289 2.79 -15.14 -13.68
CA VAL A 289 3.81 -15.94 -13.05
C VAL A 289 3.04 -17.00 -12.29
N VAL A 290 3.01 -18.20 -12.87
CA VAL A 290 2.43 -19.43 -12.28
C VAL A 290 3.38 -19.91 -11.20
#